data_34cac41dbec851f1bfb028e19ac38f19
#
_entry.id   34cac41dbec851f1bfb028e19ac38f19
#
_cell.length_a   1.000
_cell.length_b   1.000
_cell.length_c   1.000
_cell.angle_alpha   90.00
_cell.angle_beta   90.00
_cell.angle_gamma   90.00
#
_symmetry.space_group_name_H-M   'P 1'
#
loop_
_entity.id
_entity.type
_entity.pdbx_description
1 polymer ?
#
loop_
_entity_poly.entity_id
_entity_poly.type
_entity_poly.pdbx_seq_one_letter_code
_entity_poly.pdbx_strand_id
1 'polypeptide(L)'
;LKGNMVAPAMHTCTGPFYSHADNKVVADEYGIMITTSHCEPLLFNNASLLEWDKKVDGEWDYSKNKQAILAKLDARIKYAGLYENIYTLAMRGLHDEGMRGNMTEDEKVKILASAISDQRGILKKYIDKPLEEIPQIFVPYKEALDLYEKGLQVPDDVTLVWVDDNYGYMKRVSNPEEQKRKGGAGVYYHTSYLGTPHDYLWLNTTPPVLMYN
;
A
#
# COMPACT_ATOMS: atom_id res chain seq x y z
N LEU A 1 14.78 4.48 18.89
CA LEU A 1 14.45 4.31 17.49
C LEU A 1 14.17 5.67 16.88
N LYS A 2 14.64 5.90 15.65
CA LYS A 2 14.43 7.16 14.92
C LYS A 2 13.31 7.03 13.87
N GLY A 3 12.41 6.06 14.03
CA GLY A 3 11.26 5.86 13.16
C GLY A 3 10.22 6.97 13.37
N ASN A 4 9.68 7.50 12.30
CA ASN A 4 8.62 8.51 12.28
C ASN A 4 7.39 8.03 11.49
N MET A 5 7.33 6.77 11.11
CA MET A 5 6.26 6.16 10.34
C MET A 5 5.93 4.78 10.89
N VAL A 6 4.65 4.42 10.89
CA VAL A 6 4.15 3.10 11.27
C VAL A 6 3.17 2.59 10.20
N ALA A 7 3.37 1.33 9.79
CA ALA A 7 2.37 0.56 9.08
C ALA A 7 1.71 -0.40 10.07
N PRO A 8 0.45 -0.20 10.45
CA PRO A 8 -0.27 -1.11 11.34
C PRO A 8 -0.39 -2.52 10.75
N ALA A 9 -0.51 -3.52 11.61
CA ALA A 9 -0.66 -4.89 11.16
C ALA A 9 -1.94 -5.09 10.33
N MET A 10 -1.80 -5.76 9.19
CA MET A 10 -2.86 -5.94 8.19
C MET A 10 -3.67 -7.24 8.36
N HIS A 11 -3.29 -8.12 9.27
CA HIS A 11 -3.92 -9.42 9.41
C HIS A 11 -5.29 -9.38 10.07
N THR A 12 -6.15 -10.32 9.72
CA THR A 12 -7.52 -10.45 10.23
C THR A 12 -7.62 -10.66 11.74
N CYS A 13 -6.54 -11.13 12.38
CA CYS A 13 -6.46 -11.30 13.82
C CYS A 13 -6.17 -10.00 14.58
N THR A 14 -5.88 -8.91 13.87
CA THR A 14 -5.65 -7.59 14.46
C THR A 14 -6.81 -6.65 14.10
N GLY A 15 -7.18 -5.77 15.04
CA GLY A 15 -8.16 -4.73 14.74
C GLY A 15 -7.59 -3.72 13.75
N PRO A 16 -8.39 -3.19 12.81
CA PRO A 16 -7.94 -2.12 11.93
C PRO A 16 -7.55 -0.89 12.74
N PHE A 17 -6.48 -0.23 12.35
CA PHE A 17 -5.98 0.97 13.04
C PHE A 17 -7.06 2.04 13.22
N TYR A 18 -7.83 2.28 12.19
CA TYR A 18 -8.86 3.32 12.16
C TYR A 18 -10.20 2.91 12.79
N SER A 19 -10.34 1.68 13.28
CA SER A 19 -11.49 1.26 14.11
C SER A 19 -11.45 1.86 15.51
N HIS A 20 -10.29 2.35 15.95
CA HIS A 20 -10.10 3.07 17.20
C HIS A 20 -9.94 4.57 16.92
N ALA A 21 -10.92 5.36 17.37
CA ALA A 21 -11.00 6.78 17.04
C ALA A 21 -9.77 7.60 17.48
N ASP A 22 -9.16 7.21 18.60
CA ASP A 22 -8.04 7.95 19.19
C ASP A 22 -6.69 7.62 18.54
N ASN A 23 -6.56 6.49 17.83
CA ASN A 23 -5.28 6.07 17.26
C ASN A 23 -4.65 7.13 16.34
N LYS A 24 -5.45 7.77 15.48
CA LYS A 24 -4.96 8.81 14.57
C LYS A 24 -4.56 10.09 15.30
N VAL A 25 -5.27 10.41 16.39
CA VAL A 25 -4.99 11.59 17.23
C VAL A 25 -3.66 11.40 17.95
N VAL A 26 -3.48 10.23 18.58
CA VAL A 26 -2.24 9.87 19.28
C VAL A 26 -1.06 9.82 18.30
N ALA A 27 -1.24 9.24 17.11
CA ALA A 27 -0.18 9.23 16.10
C ALA A 27 0.25 10.64 15.70
N ASP A 28 -0.70 11.54 15.49
CA ASP A 28 -0.46 12.94 15.15
C ASP A 28 0.25 13.69 16.29
N GLU A 29 -0.22 13.54 17.53
CA GLU A 29 0.40 14.14 18.71
C GLU A 29 1.87 13.71 18.90
N TYR A 30 2.22 12.50 18.50
CA TYR A 30 3.59 11.99 18.59
C TYR A 30 4.41 12.19 17.29
N GLY A 31 3.86 12.86 16.28
CA GLY A 31 4.52 13.09 15.00
C GLY A 31 4.80 11.80 14.23
N ILE A 32 3.90 10.81 14.34
CA ILE A 32 4.02 9.53 13.66
C ILE A 32 3.07 9.48 12.48
N MET A 33 3.61 9.44 11.28
CA MET A 33 2.84 9.22 10.06
C MET A 33 2.33 7.79 9.97
N ILE A 34 1.09 7.63 9.55
CA ILE A 34 0.50 6.31 9.30
C ILE A 34 0.55 6.00 7.81
N THR A 35 1.01 4.80 7.50
CA THR A 35 0.89 4.21 6.17
C THR A 35 0.20 2.85 6.25
N THR A 36 0.05 2.17 5.14
CA THR A 36 -0.50 0.82 5.08
C THR A 36 0.30 -0.06 4.13
N SER A 37 0.06 -1.35 4.21
CA SER A 37 0.79 -2.32 3.41
C SER A 37 0.41 -2.25 1.91
N HIS A 38 1.14 -3.00 1.10
CA HIS A 38 1.00 -3.06 -0.36
C HIS A 38 -0.38 -3.50 -0.88
N CYS A 39 -1.25 -4.03 -0.03
CA CYS A 39 -2.59 -4.49 -0.40
C CYS A 39 -3.73 -3.67 0.25
N GLU A 40 -3.40 -2.66 1.03
CA GLU A 40 -4.35 -1.82 1.76
C GLU A 40 -4.38 -0.40 1.18
N PRO A 41 -5.21 -0.16 0.13
CA PRO A 41 -5.25 1.13 -0.52
C PRO A 41 -5.80 2.22 0.40
N LEU A 42 -5.21 3.41 0.35
CA LEU A 42 -5.69 4.61 1.03
C LEU A 42 -6.04 4.37 2.51
N LEU A 43 -5.16 3.69 3.25
CA LEU A 43 -5.32 3.42 4.68
C LEU A 43 -6.50 2.49 5.03
N PHE A 44 -7.00 1.72 4.07
CA PHE A 44 -8.18 0.88 4.23
C PHE A 44 -7.80 -0.60 4.36
N ASN A 45 -8.14 -1.22 5.50
CA ASN A 45 -7.89 -2.64 5.74
C ASN A 45 -9.05 -3.50 5.22
N ASN A 46 -8.95 -3.98 3.99
CA ASN A 46 -9.98 -4.80 3.38
C ASN A 46 -10.07 -6.24 3.93
N ALA A 47 -9.13 -6.66 4.77
CA ALA A 47 -9.12 -7.98 5.38
C ALA A 47 -10.01 -8.05 6.63
N SER A 48 -10.29 -6.92 7.25
CA SER A 48 -11.10 -6.87 8.48
C SER A 48 -12.59 -6.76 8.17
N LEU A 49 -13.38 -7.62 8.81
CA LEU A 49 -14.85 -7.55 8.76
C LEU A 49 -15.43 -6.24 9.33
N LEU A 50 -14.65 -5.51 10.13
CA LEU A 50 -15.05 -4.19 10.64
C LEU A 50 -14.99 -3.11 9.56
N GLU A 51 -14.25 -3.31 8.49
CA GLU A 51 -14.12 -2.36 7.39
C GLU A 51 -14.78 -2.85 6.09
N TRP A 52 -14.63 -4.15 5.77
CA TRP A 52 -15.22 -4.75 4.59
C TRP A 52 -15.90 -6.08 4.92
N ASP A 53 -17.22 -6.12 4.87
CA ASP A 53 -17.99 -7.35 4.99
C ASP A 53 -18.54 -7.75 3.62
N LYS A 54 -18.04 -8.83 3.05
CA LYS A 54 -18.49 -9.36 1.75
C LYS A 54 -20.00 -9.57 1.66
N LYS A 55 -20.67 -9.88 2.77
CA LYS A 55 -22.13 -10.08 2.80
C LYS A 55 -22.90 -8.77 2.62
N VAL A 56 -22.31 -7.66 3.04
CA VAL A 56 -22.91 -6.32 2.99
C VAL A 56 -22.35 -5.53 1.83
N ASP A 57 -21.03 -5.52 1.66
CA ASP A 57 -20.30 -4.68 0.73
C ASP A 57 -20.07 -5.34 -0.63
N GLY A 58 -20.32 -6.66 -0.74
CA GLY A 58 -20.09 -7.46 -1.95
C GLY A 58 -18.64 -7.91 -2.10
N GLU A 59 -18.30 -8.41 -3.29
CA GLU A 59 -16.94 -8.86 -3.58
C GLU A 59 -15.95 -7.70 -3.61
N TRP A 60 -14.75 -7.91 -3.06
CA TRP A 60 -13.61 -7.02 -3.25
C TRP A 60 -13.00 -7.30 -4.63
N ASP A 61 -13.67 -6.83 -5.66
CA ASP A 61 -13.30 -6.98 -7.06
C ASP A 61 -13.56 -5.66 -7.78
N TYR A 62 -12.50 -4.91 -8.07
CA TYR A 62 -12.60 -3.58 -8.64
C TYR A 62 -13.24 -3.57 -10.04
N SER A 63 -13.12 -4.66 -10.78
CA SER A 63 -13.75 -4.79 -12.11
C SER A 63 -15.27 -4.89 -12.05
N LYS A 64 -15.82 -5.35 -10.92
CA LYS A 64 -17.27 -5.61 -10.75
C LYS A 64 -17.93 -4.70 -9.74
N ASN A 65 -17.18 -4.30 -8.69
CA ASN A 65 -17.72 -3.60 -7.53
C ASN A 65 -16.99 -2.27 -7.24
N LYS A 66 -16.55 -1.61 -8.31
CA LYS A 66 -15.78 -0.35 -8.26
C LYS A 66 -16.43 0.70 -7.36
N GLN A 67 -17.74 0.89 -7.49
CA GLN A 67 -18.44 1.95 -6.76
C GLN A 67 -18.44 1.74 -5.24
N ALA A 68 -18.70 0.53 -4.76
CA ALA A 68 -18.69 0.24 -3.33
C ALA A 68 -17.27 0.38 -2.76
N ILE A 69 -16.26 -0.11 -3.47
CA ILE A 69 -14.85 0.03 -3.07
C ILE A 69 -14.50 1.52 -2.96
N LEU A 70 -14.77 2.31 -3.99
CA LEU A 70 -14.46 3.75 -3.97
C LEU A 70 -15.23 4.50 -2.88
N ALA A 71 -16.48 4.14 -2.60
CA ALA A 71 -17.24 4.75 -1.50
C ALA A 71 -16.58 4.53 -0.14
N LYS A 72 -16.03 3.33 0.11
CA LYS A 72 -15.29 3.03 1.35
C LYS A 72 -13.97 3.78 1.44
N LEU A 73 -13.22 3.84 0.33
CA LEU A 73 -11.96 4.60 0.28
C LEU A 73 -12.20 6.11 0.44
N ASP A 74 -13.25 6.64 -0.18
CA ASP A 74 -13.67 8.04 -0.03
C ASP A 74 -14.00 8.38 1.43
N ALA A 75 -14.79 7.52 2.08
CA ALA A 75 -15.13 7.68 3.49
C ALA A 75 -13.88 7.61 4.40
N ARG A 76 -12.91 6.73 4.07
CA ARG A 76 -11.65 6.62 4.81
C ARG A 76 -10.84 7.90 4.72
N ILE A 77 -10.66 8.46 3.53
CA ILE A 77 -9.87 9.69 3.37
C ILE A 77 -10.59 10.90 3.94
N LYS A 78 -11.90 10.98 3.83
CA LYS A 78 -12.69 12.00 4.53
C LYS A 78 -12.45 11.98 6.05
N TYR A 79 -12.27 10.78 6.64
CA TYR A 79 -12.04 10.59 8.08
C TYR A 79 -10.59 10.81 8.51
N ALA A 80 -9.63 10.38 7.68
CA ALA A 80 -8.21 10.34 8.03
C ALA A 80 -7.36 11.42 7.36
N GLY A 81 -7.84 12.07 6.29
CA GLY A 81 -7.07 12.99 5.47
C GLY A 81 -6.67 14.32 6.14
N LEU A 82 -7.19 14.60 7.32
CA LEU A 82 -6.80 15.75 8.14
C LEU A 82 -5.48 15.53 8.90
N TYR A 83 -5.01 14.28 8.98
CA TYR A 83 -3.81 13.88 9.68
C TYR A 83 -2.68 13.59 8.70
N GLU A 84 -1.43 13.67 9.17
CA GLU A 84 -0.28 13.34 8.33
C GLU A 84 -0.19 11.83 8.10
N ASN A 85 -0.29 11.43 6.83
CA ASN A 85 -0.25 10.05 6.40
C ASN A 85 0.58 9.90 5.14
N ILE A 86 1.01 8.65 4.86
CA ILE A 86 1.57 8.24 3.58
C ILE A 86 0.58 7.25 2.94
N TYR A 87 0.08 7.60 1.76
CA TYR A 87 -1.02 6.87 1.13
C TYR A 87 -0.52 5.80 0.18
N THR A 88 -0.81 4.54 0.49
CA THR A 88 -0.55 3.42 -0.42
C THR A 88 -1.56 3.46 -1.56
N LEU A 89 -1.07 3.54 -2.78
CA LEU A 89 -1.86 3.36 -4.00
C LEU A 89 -1.78 1.89 -4.41
N ALA A 90 -2.89 1.19 -4.36
CA ALA A 90 -2.93 -0.23 -4.64
C ALA A 90 -4.33 -0.67 -5.09
N MET A 91 -4.39 -1.75 -5.81
CA MET A 91 -5.63 -2.51 -6.00
C MET A 91 -5.24 -3.97 -6.28
N ARG A 92 -5.45 -4.80 -5.27
CA ARG A 92 -5.24 -6.25 -5.33
C ARG A 92 -6.54 -6.96 -4.98
N GLY A 93 -6.51 -8.24 -4.71
CA GLY A 93 -7.63 -8.99 -4.14
C GLY A 93 -7.86 -8.67 -2.67
N LEU A 94 -8.67 -9.48 -2.04
CA LEU A 94 -8.94 -9.34 -0.59
C LEU A 94 -7.67 -9.71 0.18
N HIS A 95 -7.32 -8.93 1.19
CA HIS A 95 -6.09 -9.10 1.95
C HIS A 95 -4.86 -9.13 1.02
N ASP A 96 -3.99 -10.12 1.12
CA ASP A 96 -2.79 -10.28 0.30
C ASP A 96 -3.00 -11.17 -0.95
N GLU A 97 -4.25 -11.41 -1.35
CA GLU A 97 -4.55 -12.12 -2.58
C GLU A 97 -4.26 -11.26 -3.83
N GLY A 98 -3.96 -11.91 -4.95
CA GLY A 98 -3.91 -11.25 -6.25
C GLY A 98 -5.29 -10.80 -6.74
N MET A 99 -5.34 -9.95 -7.76
CA MET A 99 -6.61 -9.56 -8.40
C MET A 99 -7.38 -10.79 -8.84
N ARG A 100 -8.65 -10.87 -8.41
CA ARG A 100 -9.55 -11.97 -8.75
C ARG A 100 -10.11 -11.81 -10.16
N GLY A 101 -10.51 -12.92 -10.73
CA GLY A 101 -11.15 -13.00 -12.04
C GLY A 101 -10.25 -13.58 -13.13
N ASN A 102 -10.87 -14.03 -14.20
CA ASN A 102 -10.18 -14.57 -15.38
C ASN A 102 -9.82 -13.41 -16.33
N MET A 103 -8.83 -12.60 -15.93
CA MET A 103 -8.38 -11.42 -16.66
C MET A 103 -6.98 -11.62 -17.21
N THR A 104 -6.75 -11.12 -18.41
CA THR A 104 -5.41 -10.99 -18.97
C THR A 104 -4.59 -9.99 -18.16
N GLU A 105 -3.26 -10.07 -18.26
CA GLU A 105 -2.39 -9.10 -17.58
C GLU A 105 -2.62 -7.67 -18.08
N ASP A 106 -2.90 -7.49 -19.38
CA ASP A 106 -3.21 -6.17 -19.94
C ASP A 106 -4.51 -5.57 -19.37
N GLU A 107 -5.49 -6.41 -19.09
CA GLU A 107 -6.71 -5.97 -18.39
C GLU A 107 -6.41 -5.61 -16.93
N LYS A 108 -5.60 -6.38 -16.24
CA LYS A 108 -5.15 -6.06 -14.87
C LYS A 108 -4.36 -4.75 -14.81
N VAL A 109 -3.48 -4.49 -15.78
CA VAL A 109 -2.75 -3.22 -15.90
C VAL A 109 -3.73 -2.05 -16.03
N LYS A 110 -4.74 -2.16 -16.89
CA LYS A 110 -5.76 -1.11 -17.07
C LYS A 110 -6.58 -0.88 -15.80
N ILE A 111 -6.97 -1.95 -15.12
CA ILE A 111 -7.73 -1.87 -13.87
C ILE A 111 -6.90 -1.19 -12.79
N LEU A 112 -5.65 -1.60 -12.61
CA LEU A 112 -4.77 -1.01 -11.60
C LEU A 112 -4.46 0.45 -11.90
N ALA A 113 -4.23 0.80 -13.16
CA ALA A 113 -4.05 2.20 -13.59
C ALA A 113 -5.30 3.05 -13.30
N SER A 114 -6.51 2.52 -13.59
CA SER A 114 -7.77 3.18 -13.25
C SER A 114 -7.93 3.35 -11.73
N ALA A 115 -7.62 2.32 -10.96
CA ALA A 115 -7.71 2.37 -9.51
C ALA A 115 -6.76 3.42 -8.90
N ILE A 116 -5.51 3.50 -9.38
CA ILE A 116 -4.55 4.52 -8.96
C ILE A 116 -5.07 5.92 -9.28
N SER A 117 -5.63 6.12 -10.48
CA SER A 117 -6.21 7.41 -10.88
C SER A 117 -7.37 7.83 -9.99
N ASP A 118 -8.29 6.90 -9.71
CA ASP A 118 -9.45 7.16 -8.86
C ASP A 118 -9.05 7.45 -7.41
N GLN A 119 -8.08 6.70 -6.86
CA GLN A 119 -7.53 6.92 -5.53
C GLN A 119 -6.90 8.30 -5.41
N ARG A 120 -6.13 8.74 -6.40
CA ARG A 120 -5.58 10.10 -6.45
C ARG A 120 -6.67 11.17 -6.55
N GLY A 121 -7.76 10.89 -7.26
CA GLY A 121 -8.94 11.76 -7.28
C GLY A 121 -9.58 11.94 -5.90
N ILE A 122 -9.62 10.87 -5.09
CA ILE A 122 -10.10 10.92 -3.70
C ILE A 122 -9.15 11.76 -2.83
N LEU A 123 -7.84 11.58 -2.95
CA LEU A 123 -6.87 12.39 -2.20
C LEU A 123 -7.04 13.88 -2.50
N LYS A 124 -7.13 14.25 -3.79
CA LYS A 124 -7.33 15.62 -4.24
C LYS A 124 -8.63 16.25 -3.72
N LYS A 125 -9.66 15.44 -3.49
CA LYS A 125 -10.97 15.90 -3.00
C LYS A 125 -10.93 16.37 -1.54
N TYR A 126 -10.11 15.73 -0.71
CA TYR A 126 -10.13 15.94 0.74
C TYR A 126 -8.87 16.60 1.32
N ILE A 127 -7.78 16.57 0.59
CA ILE A 127 -6.49 17.12 1.06
C ILE A 127 -6.20 18.38 0.25
N ASP A 128 -6.17 19.52 0.94
CA ASP A 128 -5.92 20.83 0.34
C ASP A 128 -4.41 21.04 0.11
N LYS A 129 -3.84 20.21 -0.75
CA LYS A 129 -2.44 20.25 -1.22
C LYS A 129 -2.38 19.83 -2.68
N PRO A 130 -1.41 20.30 -3.46
CA PRO A 130 -1.08 19.70 -4.74
C PRO A 130 -0.80 18.21 -4.61
N LEU A 131 -1.21 17.39 -5.58
CA LEU A 131 -1.04 15.92 -5.49
C LEU A 131 0.41 15.49 -5.32
N GLU A 132 1.34 16.23 -5.91
CA GLU A 132 2.79 16.02 -5.81
C GLU A 132 3.38 16.32 -4.41
N GLU A 133 2.63 17.02 -3.57
CA GLU A 133 3.01 17.29 -2.17
C GLU A 133 2.35 16.32 -1.18
N ILE A 134 1.40 15.52 -1.64
CA ILE A 134 0.77 14.49 -0.81
C ILE A 134 1.64 13.23 -0.88
N PRO A 135 2.18 12.74 0.25
CA PRO A 135 3.02 11.54 0.26
C PRO A 135 2.25 10.30 -0.22
N GLN A 136 2.66 9.73 -1.33
CA GLN A 136 2.04 8.56 -1.94
C GLN A 136 3.10 7.52 -2.26
N ILE A 137 2.78 6.26 -2.02
CA ILE A 137 3.65 5.12 -2.34
C ILE A 137 2.93 4.12 -3.24
N PHE A 138 3.68 3.49 -4.12
CA PHE A 138 3.28 2.29 -4.83
C PHE A 138 4.30 1.19 -4.53
N VAL A 139 3.80 0.03 -4.13
CA VAL A 139 4.63 -1.11 -3.72
C VAL A 139 4.52 -2.21 -4.77
N PRO A 140 5.47 -2.29 -5.73
CA PRO A 140 5.49 -3.33 -6.74
C PRO A 140 5.92 -4.67 -6.11
N TYR A 141 4.97 -5.41 -5.55
CA TYR A 141 5.17 -6.68 -4.87
C TYR A 141 4.33 -7.78 -5.50
N LYS A 142 4.89 -8.99 -5.62
CA LYS A 142 4.24 -10.14 -6.29
C LYS A 142 3.75 -9.74 -7.69
N GLU A 143 2.48 -10.04 -8.02
CA GLU A 143 1.90 -9.72 -9.33
C GLU A 143 1.90 -8.22 -9.66
N ALA A 144 1.91 -7.34 -8.67
CA ALA A 144 1.99 -5.90 -8.93
C ALA A 144 3.35 -5.51 -9.55
N LEU A 145 4.43 -6.25 -9.25
CA LEU A 145 5.73 -6.08 -9.91
C LEU A 145 5.63 -6.51 -11.39
N ASP A 146 5.02 -7.67 -11.66
CA ASP A 146 4.86 -8.18 -13.02
C ASP A 146 4.05 -7.19 -13.88
N LEU A 147 2.97 -6.63 -13.32
CA LEU A 147 2.15 -5.61 -13.99
C LEU A 147 2.92 -4.30 -14.21
N TYR A 148 3.77 -3.90 -13.26
CA TYR A 148 4.62 -2.72 -13.39
C TYR A 148 5.65 -2.93 -14.52
N GLU A 149 6.32 -4.06 -14.56
CA GLU A 149 7.28 -4.41 -15.62
C GLU A 149 6.62 -4.55 -16.99
N LYS A 150 5.35 -4.92 -17.02
CA LYS A 150 4.55 -4.99 -18.24
C LYS A 150 4.10 -3.61 -18.76
N GLY A 151 4.37 -2.55 -18.03
CA GLY A 151 4.13 -1.18 -18.49
C GLY A 151 3.05 -0.41 -17.76
N LEU A 152 2.64 -0.83 -16.55
CA LEU A 152 1.80 -0.02 -15.69
C LEU A 152 2.47 1.34 -15.47
N GLN A 153 1.78 2.40 -15.81
CA GLN A 153 2.26 3.75 -15.58
C GLN A 153 1.89 4.20 -14.16
N VAL A 154 2.89 4.33 -13.31
CA VAL A 154 2.75 4.94 -11.98
C VAL A 154 3.16 6.40 -12.08
N PRO A 155 2.35 7.37 -11.59
CA PRO A 155 2.68 8.79 -11.67
C PRO A 155 4.07 9.11 -11.09
N ASP A 156 4.78 10.03 -11.71
CA ASP A 156 6.19 10.33 -11.43
C ASP A 156 6.46 10.82 -10.00
N ASP A 157 5.46 11.45 -9.38
CA ASP A 157 5.47 11.97 -8.01
C ASP A 157 5.21 10.89 -6.94
N VAL A 158 4.85 9.67 -7.33
CA VAL A 158 4.62 8.54 -6.41
C VAL A 158 5.92 7.81 -6.13
N THR A 159 6.23 7.59 -4.86
CA THR A 159 7.41 6.82 -4.43
C THR A 159 7.26 5.34 -4.78
N LEU A 160 8.24 4.76 -5.46
CA LEU A 160 8.32 3.32 -5.69
C LEU A 160 8.96 2.64 -4.48
N VAL A 161 8.26 1.69 -3.86
CA VAL A 161 8.79 0.97 -2.70
C VAL A 161 9.09 -0.47 -3.08
N TRP A 162 10.39 -0.77 -3.23
CA TRP A 162 10.88 -2.09 -3.63
C TRP A 162 10.86 -3.06 -2.47
N VAL A 163 10.47 -4.30 -2.73
CA VAL A 163 10.26 -5.33 -1.70
C VAL A 163 11.24 -6.48 -1.90
N ASP A 164 11.75 -7.03 -0.80
CA ASP A 164 12.51 -8.28 -0.83
C ASP A 164 11.59 -9.50 -1.11
N ASP A 165 12.21 -10.65 -1.33
CA ASP A 165 11.51 -11.90 -1.67
C ASP A 165 11.17 -12.77 -0.46
N ASN A 166 11.09 -12.21 0.74
CA ASN A 166 10.88 -12.90 2.01
C ASN A 166 12.07 -13.78 2.47
N TYR A 167 13.14 -13.83 1.69
CA TYR A 167 14.40 -14.50 2.05
C TYR A 167 15.56 -13.52 2.23
N GLY A 168 15.26 -12.22 2.20
CA GLY A 168 16.23 -11.16 2.34
C GLY A 168 16.93 -10.74 1.04
N TYR A 169 16.44 -11.20 -0.12
CA TYR A 169 17.01 -10.82 -1.42
C TYR A 169 16.15 -9.73 -2.07
N MET A 170 16.80 -8.62 -2.35
CA MET A 170 16.21 -7.57 -3.19
C MET A 170 16.34 -7.99 -4.66
N LYS A 171 15.26 -8.46 -5.25
CA LYS A 171 15.24 -8.87 -6.66
C LYS A 171 15.49 -7.71 -7.62
N ARG A 172 15.10 -6.51 -7.21
CA ARG A 172 15.14 -5.31 -8.02
C ARG A 172 15.17 -4.06 -7.13
N VAL A 173 15.83 -3.04 -7.63
CA VAL A 173 15.76 -1.65 -7.16
C VAL A 173 15.56 -0.74 -8.37
N SER A 174 15.40 0.57 -8.15
CA SER A 174 15.20 1.53 -9.23
C SER A 174 16.35 1.50 -10.26
N ASN A 175 15.98 1.37 -11.51
CA ASN A 175 16.89 1.53 -12.63
C ASN A 175 17.27 3.02 -12.83
N PRO A 176 18.25 3.37 -13.70
CA PRO A 176 18.69 4.76 -13.89
C PRO A 176 17.58 5.75 -14.28
N GLU A 177 16.56 5.31 -15.01
CA GLU A 177 15.43 6.17 -15.38
C GLU A 177 14.47 6.36 -14.20
N GLU A 178 14.20 5.30 -13.46
CA GLU A 178 13.37 5.34 -12.25
C GLU A 178 14.01 6.18 -11.14
N GLN A 179 15.33 6.22 -11.05
CA GLN A 179 16.06 7.07 -10.09
C GLN A 179 15.85 8.58 -10.34
N LYS A 180 15.40 8.98 -11.53
CA LYS A 180 15.08 10.38 -11.87
C LYS A 180 13.69 10.81 -11.45
N ARG A 181 12.85 9.87 -10.97
CA ARG A 181 11.47 10.14 -10.57
C ARG A 181 11.43 11.13 -9.40
N LYS A 182 10.46 12.05 -9.42
CA LYS A 182 10.24 13.02 -8.34
C LYS A 182 9.87 12.35 -7.02
N GLY A 183 9.06 11.29 -7.08
CA GLY A 183 8.64 10.53 -5.91
C GLY A 183 9.77 9.70 -5.28
N GLY A 184 10.90 9.52 -5.98
CA GLY A 184 12.01 8.74 -5.49
C GLY A 184 11.69 7.26 -5.29
N ALA A 185 12.43 6.61 -4.38
CA ALA A 185 12.25 5.20 -4.05
C ALA A 185 12.43 4.92 -2.56
N GLY A 186 11.85 3.83 -2.11
CA GLY A 186 11.98 3.28 -0.77
C GLY A 186 12.18 1.77 -0.78
N VAL A 187 12.38 1.21 0.39
CA VAL A 187 12.55 -0.25 0.58
C VAL A 187 11.57 -0.75 1.64
N TYR A 188 10.88 -1.82 1.31
CA TYR A 188 10.10 -2.64 2.23
C TYR A 188 10.88 -3.95 2.46
N TYR A 189 11.42 -4.13 3.66
CA TYR A 189 12.29 -5.24 3.97
C TYR A 189 11.76 -6.07 5.14
N HIS A 190 11.72 -7.39 4.96
CA HIS A 190 11.31 -8.34 5.99
C HIS A 190 12.50 -8.71 6.88
N THR A 191 12.54 -8.16 8.09
CA THR A 191 13.67 -8.37 9.02
C THR A 191 13.50 -9.59 9.92
N SER A 192 12.31 -10.15 10.02
CA SER A 192 11.95 -11.10 11.08
C SER A 192 11.55 -12.49 10.60
N TYR A 193 11.55 -12.78 9.30
CA TYR A 193 11.24 -14.11 8.82
C TYR A 193 11.96 -14.47 7.52
N LEU A 194 12.06 -15.78 7.28
CA LEU A 194 12.67 -16.36 6.11
C LEU A 194 11.64 -17.26 5.42
N GLY A 195 11.17 -16.85 4.24
CA GLY A 195 10.14 -17.53 3.49
C GLY A 195 8.73 -17.16 3.93
N THR A 196 8.16 -17.91 4.83
CA THR A 196 6.80 -17.68 5.35
C THR A 196 6.87 -17.25 6.81
N PRO A 197 6.09 -16.25 7.26
CA PRO A 197 6.06 -15.86 8.66
C PRO A 197 5.37 -16.95 9.49
N HIS A 198 6.16 -17.74 10.22
CA HIS A 198 5.65 -18.78 11.12
C HIS A 198 5.83 -18.40 12.57
N ASP A 199 7.06 -18.05 12.93
CA ASP A 199 7.48 -17.73 14.27
C ASP A 199 8.26 -16.44 14.31
N TYR A 200 8.47 -15.90 15.50
CA TYR A 200 9.37 -14.77 15.74
C TYR A 200 10.82 -15.20 15.53
N LEU A 201 11.28 -15.13 14.29
CA LEU A 201 12.67 -15.40 13.97
C LEU A 201 13.46 -14.11 14.07
N TRP A 202 14.33 -14.02 15.09
CA TRP A 202 15.31 -12.94 15.23
C TRP A 202 16.54 -13.14 14.33
N LEU A 203 16.42 -13.96 13.31
CA LEU A 203 17.47 -14.16 12.33
C LEU A 203 17.51 -12.97 11.39
N ASN A 204 18.47 -12.13 11.58
CA ASN A 204 18.79 -11.08 10.62
C ASN A 204 19.63 -11.70 9.49
N THR A 205 19.00 -11.97 8.37
CA THR A 205 19.65 -12.46 7.15
C THR A 205 20.12 -11.32 6.25
N THR A 206 19.88 -10.07 6.64
CA THR A 206 20.28 -8.89 5.86
C THR A 206 21.80 -8.80 5.83
N PRO A 207 22.45 -8.98 4.67
CA PRO A 207 23.89 -8.76 4.57
C PRO A 207 24.19 -7.26 4.79
N PRO A 208 25.28 -6.93 5.54
CA PRO A 208 25.65 -5.53 5.79
C PRO A 208 25.80 -4.69 4.52
N VAL A 209 26.21 -5.29 3.41
CA VAL A 209 26.37 -4.61 2.11
C VAL A 209 25.04 -4.08 1.56
N LEU A 210 23.91 -4.74 1.87
CA LEU A 210 22.60 -4.26 1.45
C LEU A 210 22.22 -2.94 2.13
N MET A 211 22.69 -2.74 3.35
CA MET A 211 22.45 -1.51 4.13
C MET A 211 23.37 -0.37 3.70
N TYR A 212 24.45 -0.70 2.99
CA TYR A 212 25.42 0.27 2.48
C TYR A 212 25.06 0.81 1.10
N ASN A 213 24.49 -0.02 0.24
CA ASN A 213 24.07 0.34 -1.13
C ASN A 213 22.67 0.94 -1.16
#